data_e870c89263d266279cabe3f579e48a1d
#
_entry.id   e870c89263d266279cabe3f579e48a1d
#
_cell.length_a   1.000
_cell.length_b   1.000
_cell.length_c   1.000
_cell.angle_alpha   90.00
_cell.angle_beta   90.00
_cell.angle_gamma   90.00
#
_symmetry.space_group_name_H-M   'P 1'
#
loop_
_entity.id
_entity.type
_entity.pdbx_description
1 polymer ?
#
loop_
_entity_poly.entity_id
_entity_poly.type
_entity_poly.pdbx_seq_one_letter_code
_entity_poly.pdbx_strand_id
1 'polypeptide(L)'
;MRMQTWAASRSSTLSKSGLRLLALAIVLVAGVLSAGPASAAPSQGAAEGTLATCSGNSCNYQDPQATGCSAGAANFDEWTYMGYRVEHRYSPTCRAVWVRATYVSGNVASFGAHLETRLTAGNVRQYVTWRGNTGWSRMYSSAYYSRAVAVTSSGTHYGDWL
;
A
#
# COMPACT_ATOMS: atom_id res chain seq x y z
N MET A 1 -5.89 20.77 -42.33
CA MET A 1 -4.81 20.96 -41.35
C MET A 1 -5.06 22.23 -40.56
N ARG A 2 -5.49 22.15 -39.29
CA ARG A 2 -5.57 23.30 -38.39
C ARG A 2 -4.92 22.86 -37.07
N MET A 3 -3.75 23.43 -36.78
CA MET A 3 -3.07 23.33 -35.52
C MET A 3 -3.81 24.19 -34.47
N GLN A 4 -4.26 23.59 -33.38
CA GLN A 4 -4.72 24.32 -32.20
C GLN A 4 -3.63 24.32 -31.15
N THR A 5 -3.09 25.47 -30.89
CA THR A 5 -2.15 25.78 -29.82
C THR A 5 -2.92 25.94 -28.51
N TRP A 6 -2.63 25.13 -27.51
CA TRP A 6 -3.16 25.28 -26.14
C TRP A 6 -2.16 26.10 -25.31
N ALA A 7 -2.60 27.27 -24.92
CA ALA A 7 -1.87 28.14 -24.02
C ALA A 7 -2.00 27.66 -22.58
N ALA A 8 -0.87 27.48 -21.90
CA ALA A 8 -0.79 27.17 -20.49
C ALA A 8 -1.13 28.41 -19.65
N SER A 9 -2.19 28.34 -18.85
CA SER A 9 -2.52 29.32 -17.83
C SER A 9 -1.89 28.92 -16.50
N ARG A 10 -0.86 29.64 -16.09
CA ARG A 10 -0.28 29.56 -14.74
C ARG A 10 -1.01 30.58 -13.85
N SER A 11 -1.76 30.09 -12.88
CA SER A 11 -2.26 30.92 -11.79
C SER A 11 -1.48 30.63 -10.51
N SER A 12 -0.55 31.53 -10.19
CA SER A 12 0.16 31.57 -8.92
C SER A 12 -0.63 32.42 -7.93
N THR A 13 -1.20 31.81 -6.89
CA THR A 13 -1.75 32.53 -5.75
C THR A 13 -0.72 32.62 -4.63
N LEU A 14 -0.15 33.81 -4.46
CA LEU A 14 0.60 34.17 -3.25
C LEU A 14 -0.37 34.31 -2.09
N SER A 15 -0.21 33.49 -1.06
CA SER A 15 -0.84 33.70 0.24
C SER A 15 0.06 34.51 1.15
N LYS A 16 -0.47 35.64 1.60
CA LYS A 16 0.20 36.64 2.41
C LYS A 16 0.40 36.16 3.84
N SER A 17 1.62 36.33 4.31
CA SER A 17 2.09 36.20 5.68
C SER A 17 1.27 37.07 6.65
N GLY A 18 0.66 36.48 7.63
CA GLY A 18 0.09 37.14 8.81
C GLY A 18 1.04 37.00 10.00
N LEU A 19 1.92 37.97 10.15
CA LEU A 19 2.74 38.18 11.34
C LEU A 19 1.85 38.62 12.50
N ARG A 20 1.69 37.82 13.54
CA ARG A 20 1.13 38.24 14.83
C ARG A 20 2.12 37.96 15.95
N LEU A 21 2.83 39.05 16.30
CA LEU A 21 3.47 39.27 17.59
C LEU A 21 2.36 39.42 18.66
N LEU A 22 2.44 38.72 19.79
CA LEU A 22 1.98 39.19 21.09
C LEU A 22 2.40 38.24 22.22
N ALA A 23 3.30 38.79 22.98
CA ALA A 23 3.26 38.98 24.43
C ALA A 23 3.66 37.78 25.32
N LEU A 24 4.87 37.97 25.91
CA LEU A 24 5.35 37.36 27.13
C LEU A 24 4.33 37.52 28.27
N ALA A 25 4.03 36.41 28.95
CA ALA A 25 3.64 36.43 30.33
C ALA A 25 4.42 35.31 31.05
N ILE A 26 5.47 35.75 31.77
CA ILE A 26 6.22 34.93 32.72
C ILE A 26 5.38 34.80 33.98
N VAL A 27 4.83 33.62 34.26
CA VAL A 27 4.29 33.27 35.57
C VAL A 27 5.21 32.23 36.17
N LEU A 28 6.08 32.67 37.09
CA LEU A 28 6.82 31.85 38.00
C LEU A 28 5.85 31.31 39.05
N VAL A 29 5.44 30.06 38.94
CA VAL A 29 4.81 29.30 40.03
C VAL A 29 5.80 28.24 40.48
N ALA A 30 6.42 28.48 41.63
CA ALA A 30 7.11 27.47 42.38
C ALA A 30 6.07 26.47 42.90
N GLY A 31 6.04 25.26 42.42
CA GLY A 31 5.10 24.19 42.77
C GLY A 31 5.83 22.86 42.92
N VAL A 32 6.15 22.52 44.16
CA VAL A 32 6.28 21.21 44.81
C VAL A 32 6.47 20.01 43.85
N LEU A 33 7.67 19.44 43.89
CA LEU A 33 8.03 18.10 43.39
C LEU A 33 7.24 17.03 44.12
N SER A 34 6.08 16.67 43.66
CA SER A 34 5.41 15.42 43.96
C SER A 34 5.87 14.39 42.94
N ALA A 35 6.84 13.54 43.34
CA ALA A 35 7.16 12.34 42.61
C ALA A 35 6.00 11.34 42.75
N GLY A 36 4.99 11.49 41.89
CA GLY A 36 3.96 10.46 41.73
C GLY A 36 4.56 9.24 41.01
N PRO A 37 4.11 8.03 41.33
CA PRO A 37 4.56 6.84 40.59
C PRO A 37 4.21 7.05 39.11
N ALA A 38 5.23 6.92 38.27
CA ALA A 38 5.07 6.93 36.84
C ALA A 38 4.15 5.75 36.48
N SER A 39 2.88 6.05 36.28
CA SER A 39 1.96 5.12 35.59
C SER A 39 2.52 4.94 34.20
N ALA A 40 3.18 3.80 33.96
CA ALA A 40 3.52 3.35 32.63
C ALA A 40 2.22 3.37 31.81
N ALA A 41 2.12 4.29 30.87
CA ALA A 41 1.04 4.27 29.88
C ALA A 41 1.04 2.86 29.30
N PRO A 42 -0.12 2.19 29.19
CA PRO A 42 -0.17 0.93 28.49
C PRO A 42 0.35 1.19 27.09
N SER A 43 1.50 0.60 26.77
CA SER A 43 1.98 0.52 25.38
C SER A 43 0.80 -0.09 24.62
N GLN A 44 0.19 0.69 23.74
CA GLN A 44 -0.85 0.20 22.83
C GLN A 44 -0.25 -1.02 22.16
N GLY A 45 -0.83 -2.19 22.47
CA GLY A 45 -0.33 -3.46 22.04
C GLY A 45 -0.08 -3.43 20.54
N ALA A 46 1.18 -3.56 20.16
CA ALA A 46 1.49 -4.04 18.84
C ALA A 46 0.62 -5.29 18.68
N ALA A 47 -0.34 -5.24 17.73
CA ALA A 47 -1.12 -6.42 17.39
C ALA A 47 -0.11 -7.55 17.27
N GLU A 48 -0.26 -8.63 18.07
CA GLU A 48 0.59 -9.82 17.99
C GLU A 48 0.49 -10.30 16.54
N GLY A 49 1.41 -9.79 15.71
CA GLY A 49 1.50 -10.17 14.32
C GLY A 49 1.86 -11.63 14.30
N THR A 50 0.98 -12.45 13.74
CA THR A 50 1.29 -13.85 13.49
C THR A 50 2.70 -13.91 12.91
N LEU A 51 3.61 -14.63 13.59
CA LEU A 51 5.00 -14.75 13.14
C LEU A 51 5.01 -15.29 11.70
N ALA A 52 5.80 -14.65 10.85
CA ALA A 52 5.92 -15.08 9.46
C ALA A 52 6.47 -16.52 9.41
N THR A 53 5.76 -17.40 8.71
CA THR A 53 6.10 -18.84 8.64
C THR A 53 6.92 -19.20 7.41
N CYS A 54 7.21 -18.23 6.52
CA CYS A 54 8.04 -18.42 5.32
C CYS A 54 8.91 -17.20 5.04
N SER A 55 9.95 -17.35 4.21
CA SER A 55 10.77 -16.24 3.71
C SER A 55 11.36 -16.58 2.33
N GLY A 56 11.40 -15.58 1.43
CA GLY A 56 11.94 -15.73 0.07
C GLY A 56 11.21 -16.83 -0.71
N ASN A 57 11.98 -17.76 -1.30
CA ASN A 57 11.42 -18.82 -2.15
C ASN A 57 10.46 -19.79 -1.43
N SER A 58 10.60 -19.95 -0.10
CA SER A 58 9.65 -20.77 0.65
C SER A 58 8.24 -20.17 0.76
N CYS A 59 8.10 -18.88 0.44
CA CYS A 59 6.80 -18.22 0.34
C CYS A 59 6.11 -18.40 -1.02
N ASN A 60 6.79 -18.96 -2.02
CA ASN A 60 6.20 -19.15 -3.34
C ASN A 60 4.92 -19.98 -3.24
N TYR A 61 3.85 -19.50 -3.88
CA TYR A 61 2.52 -20.11 -3.88
C TYR A 61 1.80 -20.15 -2.51
N GLN A 62 2.37 -19.54 -1.45
CA GLN A 62 1.74 -19.45 -0.14
C GLN A 62 0.74 -18.28 -0.07
N ASP A 63 -0.23 -18.40 0.84
CA ASP A 63 -1.20 -17.34 1.11
C ASP A 63 -0.59 -16.31 2.07
N PRO A 64 -0.56 -15.01 1.73
CA PRO A 64 0.06 -13.97 2.57
C PRO A 64 -0.62 -13.79 3.93
N GLN A 65 -1.92 -14.08 4.03
CA GLN A 65 -2.64 -14.00 5.29
C GLN A 65 -2.32 -15.20 6.19
N ALA A 66 -2.39 -16.40 5.62
CA ALA A 66 -2.15 -17.64 6.35
C ALA A 66 -0.71 -17.75 6.88
N THR A 67 0.26 -17.13 6.22
CA THR A 67 1.67 -17.15 6.60
C THR A 67 2.09 -15.99 7.50
N GLY A 68 1.19 -15.06 7.82
CA GLY A 68 1.52 -13.86 8.59
C GLY A 68 2.29 -12.78 7.79
N CYS A 69 2.53 -13.00 6.50
CA CYS A 69 3.31 -12.08 5.66
C CYS A 69 2.59 -10.76 5.37
N SER A 70 1.27 -10.72 5.50
CA SER A 70 0.48 -9.51 5.32
C SER A 70 0.68 -8.48 6.44
N ALA A 71 1.13 -8.90 7.61
CA ALA A 71 1.45 -8.01 8.71
C ALA A 71 2.68 -7.17 8.37
N GLY A 72 2.57 -5.84 8.50
CA GLY A 72 3.66 -4.91 8.19
C GLY A 72 4.04 -4.82 6.70
N ALA A 73 3.25 -5.39 5.80
CA ALA A 73 3.49 -5.28 4.36
C ALA A 73 3.20 -3.87 3.85
N ALA A 74 4.06 -3.39 2.95
CA ALA A 74 3.94 -2.11 2.25
C ALA A 74 3.44 -2.29 0.81
N ASN A 75 3.03 -1.19 0.16
CA ASN A 75 2.77 -1.17 -1.27
C ASN A 75 4.04 -0.74 -2.01
N PHE A 76 4.44 -1.49 -3.02
CA PHE A 76 5.43 -1.06 -4.00
C PHE A 76 4.80 -0.16 -5.05
N ASP A 77 3.60 -0.55 -5.50
CA ASP A 77 2.81 0.16 -6.48
C ASP A 77 1.34 0.06 -6.10
N GLU A 78 0.57 1.11 -6.38
CA GLU A 78 -0.86 1.18 -6.10
C GLU A 78 -1.56 2.09 -7.10
N TRP A 79 -2.66 1.63 -7.65
CA TRP A 79 -3.50 2.41 -8.58
C TRP A 79 -4.95 1.96 -8.53
N THR A 80 -5.83 2.80 -9.07
CA THR A 80 -7.25 2.46 -9.22
C THR A 80 -7.59 2.25 -10.69
N TYR A 81 -8.21 1.13 -10.99
CA TYR A 81 -8.65 0.79 -12.34
C TYR A 81 -10.07 0.23 -12.32
N MET A 82 -10.98 0.86 -13.07
CA MET A 82 -12.37 0.43 -13.21
C MET A 82 -13.09 0.19 -11.88
N GLY A 83 -12.83 1.06 -10.89
CA GLY A 83 -13.47 0.97 -9.57
C GLY A 83 -12.84 -0.02 -8.58
N TYR A 84 -11.70 -0.58 -8.92
CA TYR A 84 -10.91 -1.43 -8.04
C TYR A 84 -9.57 -0.78 -7.73
N ARG A 85 -9.20 -0.75 -6.45
CA ARG A 85 -7.85 -0.43 -6.01
C ARG A 85 -7.01 -1.69 -6.11
N VAL A 86 -5.92 -1.61 -6.85
CA VAL A 86 -4.96 -2.70 -7.06
C VAL A 86 -3.64 -2.30 -6.42
N GLU A 87 -3.09 -3.18 -5.61
CA GLU A 87 -1.90 -2.94 -4.82
C GLU A 87 -0.89 -4.05 -5.08
N HIS A 88 0.32 -3.67 -5.52
CA HIS A 88 1.47 -4.55 -5.55
C HIS A 88 2.12 -4.51 -4.16
N ARG A 89 1.90 -5.55 -3.39
CA ARG A 89 2.28 -5.65 -1.97
C ARG A 89 3.63 -6.32 -1.80
N TYR A 90 4.40 -5.84 -0.82
CA TYR A 90 5.67 -6.40 -0.40
C TYR A 90 5.75 -6.58 1.11
N SER A 91 6.21 -7.75 1.56
CA SER A 91 6.56 -8.00 2.95
C SER A 91 8.09 -8.06 3.10
N PRO A 92 8.70 -7.11 3.84
CA PRO A 92 10.14 -7.17 4.12
C PRO A 92 10.50 -8.37 4.99
N THR A 93 9.64 -8.77 5.91
CA THR A 93 9.83 -9.94 6.79
C THR A 93 9.84 -11.23 5.99
N CYS A 94 8.90 -11.39 5.05
CA CYS A 94 8.78 -12.59 4.22
C CYS A 94 9.64 -12.54 2.96
N ARG A 95 10.16 -11.36 2.57
CA ARG A 95 10.86 -11.16 1.30
C ARG A 95 10.05 -11.71 0.13
N ALA A 96 8.76 -11.37 0.12
CA ALA A 96 7.79 -11.88 -0.83
C ALA A 96 6.81 -10.78 -1.25
N VAL A 97 6.25 -10.95 -2.46
CA VAL A 97 5.33 -10.02 -3.11
C VAL A 97 4.02 -10.72 -3.47
N TRP A 98 2.94 -9.95 -3.55
CA TRP A 98 1.63 -10.41 -4.04
C TRP A 98 0.79 -9.23 -4.51
N VAL A 99 -0.33 -9.50 -5.14
CA VAL A 99 -1.32 -8.50 -5.49
C VAL A 99 -2.50 -8.57 -4.53
N ARG A 100 -2.94 -7.42 -4.03
CA ARG A 100 -4.24 -7.24 -3.38
C ARG A 100 -5.11 -6.38 -4.27
N ALA A 101 -6.36 -6.76 -4.45
CA ALA A 101 -7.35 -5.96 -5.14
C ALA A 101 -8.57 -5.76 -4.25
N THR A 102 -9.07 -4.52 -4.17
CA THR A 102 -10.21 -4.14 -3.34
C THR A 102 -11.22 -3.37 -4.18
N TYR A 103 -12.48 -3.79 -4.17
CA TYR A 103 -13.56 -3.03 -4.77
C TYR A 103 -13.79 -1.73 -3.99
N VAL A 104 -13.77 -0.62 -4.70
CA VAL A 104 -13.96 0.73 -4.13
C VAL A 104 -15.30 1.31 -4.58
N SER A 105 -15.59 1.28 -5.88
CA SER A 105 -16.81 1.85 -6.47
C SER A 105 -16.97 1.43 -7.93
N GLY A 106 -18.14 1.69 -8.50
CA GLY A 106 -18.39 1.44 -9.93
C GLY A 106 -19.23 0.19 -10.18
N ASN A 107 -19.42 -0.13 -11.46
CA ASN A 107 -20.18 -1.31 -11.89
C ASN A 107 -19.42 -1.97 -13.05
N VAL A 108 -18.50 -2.86 -12.72
CA VAL A 108 -17.72 -3.61 -13.71
C VAL A 108 -18.20 -5.06 -13.72
N ALA A 109 -18.67 -5.54 -14.84
CA ALA A 109 -19.24 -6.87 -15.00
C ALA A 109 -18.25 -8.00 -14.74
N SER A 110 -16.95 -7.77 -14.99
CA SER A 110 -15.90 -8.73 -14.68
C SER A 110 -14.59 -7.98 -14.41
N PHE A 111 -13.97 -8.29 -13.29
CA PHE A 111 -12.66 -7.80 -12.92
C PHE A 111 -11.81 -8.95 -12.40
N GLY A 112 -10.60 -9.08 -12.94
CA GLY A 112 -9.57 -9.99 -12.47
C GLY A 112 -8.28 -9.24 -12.18
N ALA A 113 -7.48 -9.75 -11.28
CA ALA A 113 -6.12 -9.26 -11.06
C ALA A 113 -5.18 -10.44 -10.78
N HIS A 114 -3.91 -10.25 -11.07
CA HIS A 114 -2.88 -11.24 -10.78
C HIS A 114 -1.51 -10.60 -10.57
N LEU A 115 -0.67 -11.29 -9.82
CA LEU A 115 0.76 -11.05 -9.80
C LEU A 115 1.37 -11.74 -11.04
N GLU A 116 2.15 -11.02 -11.82
CA GLU A 116 2.99 -11.58 -12.87
C GLU A 116 4.45 -11.49 -12.45
N THR A 117 5.16 -12.60 -12.48
CA THR A 117 6.58 -12.69 -12.09
C THR A 117 7.39 -13.15 -13.26
N ARG A 118 8.49 -12.44 -13.57
CA ARG A 118 9.40 -12.76 -14.68
C ARG A 118 10.44 -13.78 -14.25
N LEU A 119 10.45 -14.93 -14.89
CA LEU A 119 11.45 -15.98 -14.72
C LEU A 119 12.16 -16.27 -16.03
N THR A 120 13.31 -16.91 -15.97
CA THR A 120 14.08 -17.37 -17.17
C THR A 120 13.28 -18.33 -18.04
N ALA A 121 12.43 -19.17 -17.41
CA ALA A 121 11.59 -20.16 -18.12
C ALA A 121 10.23 -19.60 -18.58
N GLY A 122 9.97 -18.30 -18.40
CA GLY A 122 8.70 -17.63 -18.71
C GLY A 122 8.03 -17.02 -17.50
N ASN A 123 6.96 -16.25 -17.74
CA ASN A 123 6.26 -15.56 -16.66
C ASN A 123 5.33 -16.50 -15.90
N VAL A 124 5.37 -16.39 -14.56
CA VAL A 124 4.43 -17.07 -13.67
C VAL A 124 3.34 -16.08 -13.27
N ARG A 125 2.08 -16.52 -13.24
CA ARG A 125 0.92 -15.73 -12.84
C ARG A 125 0.24 -16.32 -11.60
N GLN A 126 0.02 -15.47 -10.59
CA GLN A 126 -0.72 -15.81 -9.39
C GLN A 126 -2.01 -14.98 -9.35
N TYR A 127 -3.14 -15.59 -9.65
CA TYR A 127 -4.42 -14.90 -9.72
C TYR A 127 -4.97 -14.54 -8.34
N VAL A 128 -5.65 -13.40 -8.26
CA VAL A 128 -6.37 -12.98 -7.07
C VAL A 128 -7.54 -13.93 -6.80
N THR A 129 -7.62 -14.41 -5.56
CA THR A 129 -8.79 -15.13 -5.05
C THR A 129 -9.62 -14.17 -4.22
N TRP A 130 -10.87 -13.96 -4.62
CA TRP A 130 -11.77 -13.02 -3.99
C TRP A 130 -12.38 -13.56 -2.69
N ARG A 131 -12.51 -12.66 -1.71
CA ARG A 131 -13.20 -12.88 -0.43
C ARG A 131 -14.05 -11.64 -0.14
N GLY A 132 -15.29 -11.65 -0.62
CA GLY A 132 -16.15 -10.46 -0.61
C GLY A 132 -15.58 -9.37 -1.53
N ASN A 133 -15.43 -8.15 -1.01
CA ASN A 133 -14.96 -6.98 -1.78
C ASN A 133 -13.44 -6.87 -1.89
N THR A 134 -12.69 -7.78 -1.28
CA THR A 134 -11.22 -7.78 -1.33
C THR A 134 -10.73 -9.18 -1.67
N GLY A 135 -9.66 -9.25 -2.45
CA GLY A 135 -8.99 -10.49 -2.77
C GLY A 135 -7.48 -10.30 -2.86
N TRP A 136 -6.75 -11.41 -2.81
CA TRP A 136 -5.30 -11.39 -2.96
C TRP A 136 -4.80 -12.63 -3.72
N SER A 137 -3.67 -12.47 -4.38
CA SER A 137 -2.98 -13.56 -5.05
C SER A 137 -2.14 -14.37 -4.06
N ARG A 138 -1.69 -15.53 -4.47
CA ARG A 138 -0.59 -16.22 -3.82
C ARG A 138 0.69 -15.38 -3.96
N MET A 139 1.62 -15.55 -3.02
CA MET A 139 2.89 -14.87 -2.99
C MET A 139 3.90 -15.44 -3.99
N TYR A 140 4.90 -14.63 -4.31
CA TYR A 140 6.13 -15.05 -4.94
C TYR A 140 7.33 -14.34 -4.29
N SER A 141 8.52 -14.93 -4.37
CA SER A 141 9.74 -14.34 -3.82
C SER A 141 10.06 -13.00 -4.49
N SER A 142 10.42 -12.00 -3.68
CA SER A 142 10.87 -10.69 -4.17
C SER A 142 12.27 -10.70 -4.81
N ALA A 143 12.91 -11.87 -4.93
CA ALA A 143 14.16 -12.02 -5.68
C ALA A 143 13.95 -11.95 -7.21
N TYR A 144 12.70 -11.94 -7.67
CA TYR A 144 12.35 -11.90 -9.10
C TYR A 144 11.58 -10.62 -9.39
N TYR A 145 11.79 -10.06 -10.59
CA TYR A 145 10.97 -8.95 -11.07
C TYR A 145 9.50 -9.37 -11.15
N SER A 146 8.65 -8.52 -10.63
CA SER A 146 7.22 -8.76 -10.60
C SER A 146 6.42 -7.49 -10.87
N ARG A 147 5.17 -7.64 -11.29
CA ARG A 147 4.20 -6.54 -11.42
C ARG A 147 2.79 -7.00 -11.09
N ALA A 148 1.97 -6.05 -10.70
CA ALA A 148 0.54 -6.25 -10.61
C ALA A 148 -0.11 -6.04 -11.98
N VAL A 149 -1.13 -6.83 -12.29
CA VAL A 149 -1.89 -6.75 -13.53
C VAL A 149 -3.37 -6.80 -13.22
N ALA A 150 -4.16 -5.90 -13.81
CA ALA A 150 -5.62 -5.94 -13.77
C ALA A 150 -6.19 -6.25 -15.15
N VAL A 151 -7.22 -7.08 -15.19
CA VAL A 151 -7.88 -7.53 -16.42
C VAL A 151 -9.38 -7.31 -16.30
N THR A 152 -9.96 -6.73 -17.32
CA THR A 152 -11.42 -6.54 -17.47
C THR A 152 -11.86 -6.94 -18.87
N SER A 153 -13.16 -6.97 -19.11
CA SER A 153 -13.69 -7.14 -20.48
C SER A 153 -13.28 -6.01 -21.43
N SER A 154 -12.92 -4.83 -20.89
CA SER A 154 -12.53 -3.64 -21.67
C SER A 154 -11.02 -3.56 -21.95
N GLY A 155 -10.20 -4.38 -21.31
CA GLY A 155 -8.76 -4.38 -21.50
C GLY A 155 -7.95 -4.82 -20.28
N THR A 156 -6.63 -4.68 -20.42
CA THR A 156 -5.67 -5.01 -19.38
C THR A 156 -4.88 -3.76 -18.99
N HIS A 157 -4.72 -3.55 -17.69
CA HIS A 157 -3.83 -2.54 -17.13
C HIS A 157 -2.65 -3.23 -16.44
N TYR A 158 -1.45 -2.73 -16.71
CA TYR A 158 -0.20 -3.26 -16.17
C TYR A 158 0.41 -2.21 -15.24
N GLY A 159 0.75 -2.63 -14.03
CA GLY A 159 1.66 -1.89 -13.16
C GLY A 159 3.11 -2.00 -13.62
N ASP A 160 4.00 -1.30 -12.95
CA ASP A 160 5.42 -1.30 -13.25
C ASP A 160 6.10 -2.61 -12.82
N TRP A 161 7.17 -2.97 -13.53
CA TRP A 161 8.07 -4.05 -13.12
C TRP A 161 8.98 -3.55 -11.99
N LEU A 162 8.96 -4.23 -10.87
CA LEU A 162 9.72 -3.92 -9.66
C LEU A 162 10.62 -5.09 -9.28
#